data_c18b03ad8998fa4c8919b77b5137297b
#
_entry.id   c18b03ad8998fa4c8919b77b5137297b
#
_cell.length_a   1.000
_cell.length_b   1.000
_cell.length_c   1.000
_cell.angle_alpha   90.00
_cell.angle_beta   90.00
_cell.angle_gamma   90.00
#
_symmetry.space_group_name_H-M   'P 1'
#
loop_
_entity.id
_entity.type
_entity.pdbx_description
1 polymer ?
#
loop_
_entity_poly.entity_id
_entity_poly.type
_entity_poly.pdbx_seq_one_letter_code
_entity_poly.pdbx_strand_id
1 'polypeptide(L)'
;MLFRSSFNRTVVKFLQSSAIDPNVLAIKQTLYRTSGDSPIVDALIEAAENGKQVLAVVELRARFDEIANVRWARKLESAGVHVVYGLMGLKTHAKTTLVVRQEGSELIRYCHVGTGNYNPKTADIYEDFGLLSADKQLGQDLSKIFNQLSGFVVETAFNRLLVAPRTIRSGLLEKINREIDHARNGHEAAIKFKLNSLIDEEFVSKLYEASSAGVKVDLLVRGACSVIPGITGISENVRVRSVIGRFLEHSRIYYFANKKRPDIFIGSADLMERNLDRRVEALVNIKDNSHINEIVDLLHEYWREDIHFFEMNNEGSWHELRDNQIGRAHV
;
A
#
# COMPACT_ATOMS: atom_id res chain seq x y z
N MET A 1 5.43 -12.49 2.56
CA MET A 1 4.76 -11.42 1.76
C MET A 1 3.90 -12.08 0.67
N LEU A 2 2.86 -11.41 0.19
CA LEU A 2 1.97 -11.92 -0.85
C LEU A 2 2.18 -11.08 -2.11
N PHE A 3 2.98 -11.60 -3.02
CA PHE A 3 3.22 -11.06 -4.34
C PHE A 3 3.13 -12.20 -5.35
N ARG A 4 2.43 -12.01 -6.47
CA ARG A 4 2.12 -13.08 -7.45
C ARG A 4 1.40 -14.30 -6.84
N SER A 5 0.81 -14.15 -5.65
CA SER A 5 -0.01 -15.17 -4.99
C SER A 5 -1.48 -14.96 -5.32
N SER A 6 -2.24 -16.04 -5.40
CA SER A 6 -3.69 -15.93 -5.62
C SER A 6 -4.37 -15.25 -4.43
N PHE A 7 -5.09 -14.16 -4.67
CA PHE A 7 -5.90 -13.46 -3.66
C PHE A 7 -6.87 -14.41 -2.94
N ASN A 8 -7.52 -15.30 -3.69
CA ASN A 8 -8.46 -16.26 -3.13
C ASN A 8 -7.78 -17.29 -2.22
N ARG A 9 -6.59 -17.78 -2.59
CA ARG A 9 -5.84 -18.78 -1.82
C ARG A 9 -5.12 -18.20 -0.60
N THR A 10 -5.02 -16.90 -0.52
CA THR A 10 -4.32 -16.19 0.56
C THR A 10 -5.28 -15.36 1.40
N VAL A 11 -5.65 -14.18 0.95
CA VAL A 11 -6.46 -13.22 1.73
C VAL A 11 -7.87 -13.74 2.01
N VAL A 12 -8.55 -14.27 0.99
CA VAL A 12 -9.89 -14.85 1.19
C VAL A 12 -9.81 -16.06 2.11
N LYS A 13 -8.85 -16.97 1.88
CA LYS A 13 -8.65 -18.16 2.72
C LYS A 13 -8.30 -17.78 4.15
N PHE A 14 -7.50 -16.74 4.37
CA PHE A 14 -7.19 -16.22 5.70
C PHE A 14 -8.46 -15.84 6.47
N LEU A 15 -9.35 -15.05 5.83
CA LEU A 15 -10.61 -14.65 6.47
C LEU A 15 -11.58 -15.82 6.66
N GLN A 16 -11.76 -16.68 5.66
CA GLN A 16 -12.61 -17.86 5.76
C GLN A 16 -12.16 -18.80 6.89
N SER A 17 -10.84 -19.08 6.98
CA SER A 17 -10.29 -19.88 8.06
C SER A 17 -10.50 -19.22 9.42
N SER A 18 -10.38 -17.89 9.51
CA SER A 18 -10.62 -17.13 10.75
C SER A 18 -12.10 -17.13 11.14
N ALA A 19 -13.02 -17.16 10.19
CA ALA A 19 -14.46 -17.16 10.44
C ALA A 19 -14.93 -18.43 11.18
N ILE A 20 -14.34 -19.57 10.87
CA ILE A 20 -14.72 -20.87 11.46
C ILE A 20 -13.83 -21.33 12.63
N ASP A 21 -12.65 -20.70 12.84
CA ASP A 21 -11.73 -21.08 13.92
C ASP A 21 -12.34 -20.73 15.29
N PRO A 22 -12.60 -21.70 16.19
CA PRO A 22 -13.22 -21.44 17.50
C PRO A 22 -12.38 -20.57 18.44
N ASN A 23 -11.06 -20.47 18.19
CA ASN A 23 -10.17 -19.64 18.99
C ASN A 23 -10.08 -18.19 18.50
N VAL A 24 -10.65 -17.85 17.34
CA VAL A 24 -10.75 -16.47 16.88
C VAL A 24 -11.87 -15.76 17.60
N LEU A 25 -11.53 -14.65 18.26
CA LEU A 25 -12.45 -13.85 19.07
C LEU A 25 -13.00 -12.65 18.30
N ALA A 26 -12.17 -12.03 17.46
CA ALA A 26 -12.55 -10.82 16.73
C ALA A 26 -11.90 -10.73 15.35
N ILE A 27 -12.64 -10.15 14.40
CA ILE A 27 -12.16 -9.79 13.07
C ILE A 27 -12.49 -8.32 12.80
N LYS A 28 -11.50 -7.53 12.40
CA LYS A 28 -11.70 -6.13 11.99
C LYS A 28 -11.20 -5.95 10.56
N GLN A 29 -12.01 -5.33 9.70
CA GLN A 29 -11.78 -5.25 8.26
C GLN A 29 -12.14 -3.88 7.71
N THR A 30 -11.26 -3.31 6.85
CA THR A 30 -11.63 -2.15 6.01
C THR A 30 -12.17 -2.64 4.67
N LEU A 31 -13.27 -2.06 4.21
CA LEU A 31 -13.93 -2.40 2.95
C LEU A 31 -14.01 -1.17 2.06
N TYR A 32 -13.41 -1.26 0.87
CA TYR A 32 -13.41 -0.26 -0.16
C TYR A 32 -13.55 -0.95 -1.52
N ARG A 33 -14.58 -0.61 -2.31
CA ARG A 33 -14.87 -1.26 -3.60
C ARG A 33 -14.99 -2.78 -3.53
N THR A 34 -15.95 -3.26 -2.79
CA THR A 34 -16.28 -4.68 -2.76
C THR A 34 -17.05 -5.08 -4.03
N SER A 35 -16.79 -6.30 -4.54
CA SER A 35 -17.56 -6.84 -5.68
C SER A 35 -18.98 -7.19 -5.27
N GLY A 36 -19.89 -7.36 -6.28
CA GLY A 36 -21.29 -7.76 -6.06
C GLY A 36 -21.45 -9.09 -5.31
N ASP A 37 -20.54 -10.06 -5.56
CA ASP A 37 -20.40 -11.30 -4.80
C ASP A 37 -19.01 -11.29 -4.17
N SER A 38 -18.95 -10.92 -2.89
CA SER A 38 -17.68 -10.74 -2.18
C SER A 38 -17.45 -11.85 -1.16
N PRO A 39 -16.51 -12.78 -1.41
CA PRO A 39 -16.17 -13.83 -0.44
C PRO A 39 -15.60 -13.28 0.85
N ILE A 40 -15.12 -12.02 0.86
CA ILE A 40 -14.69 -11.31 2.07
C ILE A 40 -15.90 -10.96 2.93
N VAL A 41 -16.95 -10.41 2.31
CA VAL A 41 -18.19 -10.06 3.04
C VAL A 41 -18.86 -11.31 3.57
N ASP A 42 -18.93 -12.39 2.78
CA ASP A 42 -19.51 -13.65 3.23
C ASP A 42 -18.73 -14.25 4.40
N ALA A 43 -17.40 -14.20 4.40
CA ALA A 43 -16.57 -14.64 5.53
C ALA A 43 -16.78 -13.80 6.81
N LEU A 44 -17.02 -12.48 6.68
CA LEU A 44 -17.33 -11.61 7.81
C LEU A 44 -18.71 -11.93 8.42
N ILE A 45 -19.70 -12.23 7.57
CA ILE A 45 -21.04 -12.66 8.00
C ILE A 45 -20.93 -13.99 8.73
N GLU A 46 -20.28 -15.00 8.13
CA GLU A 46 -20.05 -16.31 8.75
C GLU A 46 -19.35 -16.18 10.12
N ALA A 47 -18.37 -15.27 10.22
CA ALA A 47 -17.70 -15.00 11.48
C ALA A 47 -18.66 -14.47 12.55
N ALA A 48 -19.55 -13.53 12.20
CA ALA A 48 -20.55 -12.99 13.12
C ALA A 48 -21.58 -14.06 13.54
N GLU A 49 -22.06 -14.86 12.59
CA GLU A 49 -22.96 -15.99 12.86
C GLU A 49 -22.31 -17.05 13.77
N ASN A 50 -20.99 -17.22 13.69
CA ASN A 50 -20.20 -18.05 14.60
C ASN A 50 -19.87 -17.37 15.96
N GLY A 51 -20.51 -16.23 16.27
CA GLY A 51 -20.42 -15.54 17.56
C GLY A 51 -19.17 -14.70 17.76
N LYS A 52 -18.39 -14.43 16.70
CA LYS A 52 -17.19 -13.59 16.81
C LYS A 52 -17.54 -12.11 16.79
N GLN A 53 -16.71 -11.28 17.44
CA GLN A 53 -16.83 -9.84 17.33
C GLN A 53 -16.31 -9.38 15.96
N VAL A 54 -17.18 -8.91 15.08
CA VAL A 54 -16.80 -8.45 13.75
C VAL A 54 -17.03 -6.95 13.60
N LEU A 55 -15.98 -6.22 13.21
CA LEU A 55 -16.02 -4.80 12.85
C LEU A 55 -15.70 -4.62 11.36
N ALA A 56 -16.61 -4.06 10.61
CA ALA A 56 -16.40 -3.68 9.23
C ALA A 56 -16.41 -2.15 9.08
N VAL A 57 -15.30 -1.59 8.60
CA VAL A 57 -15.23 -0.17 8.22
C VAL A 57 -15.55 -0.07 6.74
N VAL A 58 -16.72 0.44 6.39
CA VAL A 58 -17.24 0.50 5.01
C VAL A 58 -17.14 1.92 4.48
N GLU A 59 -16.39 2.13 3.39
CA GLU A 59 -16.33 3.40 2.69
C GLU A 59 -17.48 3.53 1.69
N LEU A 60 -18.49 4.32 2.03
CA LEU A 60 -19.66 4.52 1.17
C LEU A 60 -19.37 5.33 -0.09
N ARG A 61 -18.41 6.25 -0.04
CA ARG A 61 -18.07 7.19 -1.14
C ARG A 61 -17.06 6.58 -2.13
N ALA A 62 -17.13 5.27 -2.37
CA ALA A 62 -16.32 4.64 -3.40
C ALA A 62 -16.97 4.90 -4.77
N ARG A 63 -16.34 5.79 -5.56
CA ARG A 63 -16.87 6.24 -6.86
C ARG A 63 -17.25 5.07 -7.76
N PHE A 64 -18.50 5.03 -8.25
CA PHE A 64 -19.16 3.99 -9.03
C PHE A 64 -19.59 2.74 -8.25
N ASP A 65 -19.32 2.62 -6.95
CA ASP A 65 -19.67 1.45 -6.13
C ASP A 65 -20.57 1.82 -4.93
N GLU A 66 -21.10 3.05 -4.89
CA GLU A 66 -21.85 3.58 -3.74
C GLU A 66 -23.08 2.71 -3.41
N ILE A 67 -23.87 2.32 -4.42
CA ILE A 67 -25.08 1.50 -4.25
C ILE A 67 -24.70 0.10 -3.71
N ALA A 68 -23.65 -0.50 -4.28
CA ALA A 68 -23.16 -1.80 -3.85
C ALA A 68 -22.68 -1.75 -2.39
N ASN A 69 -21.92 -0.72 -2.01
CA ASN A 69 -21.41 -0.57 -0.66
C ASN A 69 -22.52 -0.36 0.39
N VAL A 70 -23.57 0.41 0.06
CA VAL A 70 -24.74 0.55 0.94
C VAL A 70 -25.47 -0.79 1.11
N ARG A 71 -25.64 -1.57 0.04
CA ARG A 71 -26.25 -2.90 0.12
C ARG A 71 -25.43 -3.86 1.00
N TRP A 72 -24.12 -3.84 0.87
CA TRP A 72 -23.24 -4.67 1.70
C TRP A 72 -23.23 -4.25 3.17
N ALA A 73 -23.21 -2.94 3.45
CA ALA A 73 -23.32 -2.45 4.80
C ALA A 73 -24.58 -2.98 5.50
N ARG A 74 -25.74 -2.90 4.83
CA ARG A 74 -27.02 -3.44 5.36
C ARG A 74 -26.98 -4.96 5.57
N LYS A 75 -26.39 -5.71 4.63
CA LYS A 75 -26.26 -7.19 4.77
C LYS A 75 -25.38 -7.54 5.96
N LEU A 76 -24.27 -6.84 6.18
CA LEU A 76 -23.39 -7.00 7.32
C LEU A 76 -24.10 -6.67 8.64
N GLU A 77 -24.78 -5.51 8.72
CA GLU A 77 -25.55 -5.11 9.92
C GLU A 77 -26.64 -6.13 10.27
N SER A 78 -27.36 -6.65 9.28
CA SER A 78 -28.41 -7.67 9.48
C SER A 78 -27.86 -8.99 10.02
N ALA A 79 -26.58 -9.28 9.77
CA ALA A 79 -25.89 -10.47 10.28
C ALA A 79 -25.21 -10.22 11.66
N GLY A 80 -25.38 -9.04 12.27
CA GLY A 80 -24.82 -8.70 13.58
C GLY A 80 -23.38 -8.17 13.53
N VAL A 81 -22.86 -7.84 12.33
CA VAL A 81 -21.56 -7.18 12.18
C VAL A 81 -21.67 -5.73 12.63
N HIS A 82 -20.73 -5.26 13.43
CA HIS A 82 -20.61 -3.83 13.75
C HIS A 82 -20.06 -3.08 12.54
N VAL A 83 -20.90 -2.28 11.88
CA VAL A 83 -20.52 -1.49 10.70
C VAL A 83 -20.24 -0.05 11.10
N VAL A 84 -19.10 0.47 10.64
CA VAL A 84 -18.71 1.88 10.78
C VAL A 84 -18.44 2.47 9.41
N TYR A 85 -18.83 3.72 9.22
CA TYR A 85 -18.72 4.43 7.94
C TYR A 85 -17.49 5.36 7.87
N GLY A 86 -16.46 5.02 8.64
CA GLY A 86 -15.21 5.77 8.70
C GLY A 86 -15.31 7.10 9.45
N LEU A 87 -14.36 7.98 9.22
CA LEU A 87 -14.28 9.29 9.90
C LEU A 87 -14.91 10.39 9.03
N MET A 88 -15.66 11.28 9.68
CA MET A 88 -16.25 12.43 8.99
C MET A 88 -15.15 13.27 8.31
N GLY A 89 -15.34 13.60 7.03
CA GLY A 89 -14.39 14.41 6.24
C GLY A 89 -13.17 13.64 5.70
N LEU A 90 -12.90 12.43 6.17
CA LEU A 90 -11.83 11.57 5.67
C LEU A 90 -12.40 10.36 4.93
N LYS A 91 -11.79 10.01 3.80
CA LYS A 91 -12.13 8.81 3.05
C LYS A 91 -11.23 7.64 3.47
N THR A 92 -11.82 6.53 3.90
CA THR A 92 -11.05 5.34 4.26
C THR A 92 -10.57 4.61 3.01
N HIS A 93 -9.25 4.59 2.79
CA HIS A 93 -8.63 3.94 1.65
C HIS A 93 -7.56 2.90 2.05
N ALA A 94 -7.19 2.80 3.31
CA ALA A 94 -6.32 1.76 3.82
C ALA A 94 -6.92 0.35 3.58
N LYS A 95 -6.07 -0.62 3.27
CA LYS A 95 -6.44 -2.03 3.06
C LYS A 95 -5.84 -2.83 4.20
N THR A 96 -6.63 -3.01 5.25
CA THR A 96 -6.17 -3.62 6.50
C THR A 96 -7.17 -4.63 7.03
N THR A 97 -6.65 -5.74 7.55
CA THR A 97 -7.39 -6.76 8.30
C THR A 97 -6.68 -7.03 9.61
N LEU A 98 -7.41 -7.18 10.68
CA LEU A 98 -6.92 -7.59 11.98
C LEU A 98 -7.78 -8.74 12.50
N VAL A 99 -7.16 -9.89 12.77
CA VAL A 99 -7.77 -11.05 13.43
C VAL A 99 -7.15 -11.20 14.81
N VAL A 100 -7.98 -11.31 15.84
CA VAL A 100 -7.55 -11.55 17.22
C VAL A 100 -7.90 -12.98 17.58
N ARG A 101 -6.88 -13.78 17.89
CA ARG A 101 -6.98 -15.21 18.21
C ARG A 101 -6.45 -15.49 19.60
N GLN A 102 -7.15 -16.34 20.36
CA GLN A 102 -6.66 -16.87 21.62
C GLN A 102 -5.71 -18.03 21.36
N GLU A 103 -4.49 -17.96 21.89
CA GLU A 103 -3.50 -19.04 21.83
C GLU A 103 -2.97 -19.33 23.24
N GLY A 104 -3.46 -20.39 23.84
CA GLY A 104 -3.22 -20.64 25.26
C GLY A 104 -3.75 -19.48 26.11
N SER A 105 -2.87 -18.83 26.88
CA SER A 105 -3.19 -17.65 27.70
C SER A 105 -3.02 -16.32 27.00
N GLU A 106 -2.54 -16.31 25.75
CA GLU A 106 -2.18 -15.07 25.03
C GLU A 106 -3.20 -14.73 23.93
N LEU A 107 -3.31 -13.44 23.62
CA LEU A 107 -4.04 -12.91 22.48
C LEU A 107 -3.07 -12.55 21.36
N ILE A 108 -3.05 -13.37 20.32
CA ILE A 108 -2.24 -13.12 19.12
C ILE A 108 -3.06 -12.33 18.10
N ARG A 109 -2.40 -11.36 17.45
CA ARG A 109 -2.99 -10.53 16.41
C ARG A 109 -2.39 -10.88 15.07
N TYR A 110 -3.21 -11.44 14.19
CA TYR A 110 -2.85 -11.72 12.80
C TYR A 110 -3.32 -10.57 11.93
N CYS A 111 -2.40 -10.03 11.14
CA CYS A 111 -2.58 -8.81 10.41
C CYS A 111 -2.44 -9.05 8.91
N HIS A 112 -3.25 -8.34 8.12
CA HIS A 112 -2.98 -8.14 6.71
C HIS A 112 -2.97 -6.65 6.40
N VAL A 113 -1.93 -6.18 5.68
CA VAL A 113 -1.84 -4.83 5.11
C VAL A 113 -1.52 -4.96 3.64
N GLY A 114 -2.36 -4.39 2.77
CA GLY A 114 -2.22 -4.53 1.33
C GLY A 114 -2.16 -3.21 0.58
N THR A 115 -1.64 -3.26 -0.65
CA THR A 115 -1.70 -2.17 -1.63
C THR A 115 -3.01 -2.19 -2.41
N GLY A 116 -3.56 -3.38 -2.66
CA GLY A 116 -4.75 -3.66 -3.44
C GLY A 116 -6.05 -3.74 -2.66
N ASN A 117 -7.15 -3.47 -3.33
CA ASN A 117 -8.49 -3.55 -2.73
C ASN A 117 -8.86 -5.01 -2.40
N TYR A 118 -9.72 -5.19 -1.40
CA TYR A 118 -10.32 -6.49 -1.08
C TYR A 118 -11.43 -6.85 -2.08
N ASN A 119 -11.04 -6.99 -3.34
CA ASN A 119 -11.95 -7.28 -4.46
C ASN A 119 -11.30 -8.30 -5.40
N PRO A 120 -11.81 -9.55 -5.47
CA PRO A 120 -11.25 -10.61 -6.31
C PRO A 120 -11.10 -10.22 -7.77
N LYS A 121 -12.08 -9.49 -8.34
CA LYS A 121 -12.06 -9.09 -9.75
C LYS A 121 -10.89 -8.15 -10.08
N THR A 122 -10.58 -7.20 -9.19
CA THR A 122 -9.42 -6.33 -9.39
C THR A 122 -8.11 -7.04 -9.07
N ALA A 123 -8.12 -7.98 -8.12
CA ALA A 123 -6.94 -8.75 -7.76
C ALA A 123 -6.45 -9.67 -8.88
N ASP A 124 -7.32 -10.07 -9.80
CA ASP A 124 -6.96 -10.92 -10.96
C ASP A 124 -6.28 -10.13 -12.09
N ILE A 125 -6.43 -8.80 -12.11
CA ILE A 125 -5.92 -7.94 -13.19
C ILE A 125 -4.95 -6.84 -12.71
N TYR A 126 -4.75 -6.72 -11.39
CA TYR A 126 -3.81 -5.77 -10.79
C TYR A 126 -2.59 -6.50 -10.24
N GLU A 127 -1.46 -5.82 -10.32
CA GLU A 127 -0.25 -6.20 -9.58
C GLU A 127 -0.29 -5.49 -8.23
N ASP A 128 -0.33 -6.25 -7.15
CA ASP A 128 -0.44 -5.75 -5.79
C ASP A 128 0.41 -6.55 -4.80
N PHE A 129 0.76 -5.92 -3.68
CA PHE A 129 1.40 -6.55 -2.53
C PHE A 129 0.46 -6.68 -1.36
N GLY A 130 0.65 -7.74 -0.56
CA GLY A 130 0.03 -7.91 0.75
C GLY A 130 1.03 -8.51 1.74
N LEU A 131 1.07 -7.95 2.94
CA LEU A 131 1.82 -8.49 4.07
C LEU A 131 0.86 -9.20 5.03
N LEU A 132 1.02 -10.52 5.21
CA LEU A 132 0.44 -11.26 6.33
C LEU A 132 1.49 -11.35 7.43
N SER A 133 1.13 -11.05 8.67
CA SER A 133 2.07 -10.99 9.79
C SER A 133 1.38 -11.22 11.13
N ALA A 134 2.09 -11.88 12.06
CA ALA A 134 1.72 -11.96 13.47
C ALA A 134 2.61 -11.05 14.36
N ASP A 135 3.29 -10.07 13.76
CA ASP A 135 4.14 -9.12 14.47
C ASP A 135 3.34 -8.33 15.51
N LYS A 136 3.79 -8.36 16.77
CA LYS A 136 3.10 -7.76 17.91
C LYS A 136 2.93 -6.25 17.75
N GLN A 137 3.94 -5.55 17.24
CA GLN A 137 3.90 -4.10 17.05
C GLN A 137 2.92 -3.72 15.95
N LEU A 138 2.92 -4.47 14.82
CA LEU A 138 1.95 -4.26 13.75
C LEU A 138 0.52 -4.52 14.24
N GLY A 139 0.31 -5.57 15.03
CA GLY A 139 -0.99 -5.86 15.62
C GLY A 139 -1.51 -4.76 16.55
N GLN A 140 -0.62 -4.15 17.34
CA GLN A 140 -0.93 -2.99 18.18
C GLN A 140 -1.28 -1.77 17.30
N ASP A 141 -0.49 -1.49 16.27
CA ASP A 141 -0.73 -0.36 15.37
C ASP A 141 -2.07 -0.48 14.63
N LEU A 142 -2.40 -1.67 14.11
CA LEU A 142 -3.72 -1.91 13.49
C LEU A 142 -4.87 -1.79 14.48
N SER A 143 -4.69 -2.23 15.73
CA SER A 143 -5.70 -2.02 16.78
C SER A 143 -5.99 -0.54 16.99
N LYS A 144 -4.95 0.32 17.00
CA LYS A 144 -5.08 1.78 17.08
C LYS A 144 -5.83 2.36 15.89
N ILE A 145 -5.50 1.94 14.66
CA ILE A 145 -6.21 2.37 13.45
C ILE A 145 -7.70 2.04 13.54
N PHE A 146 -8.06 0.79 13.86
CA PHE A 146 -9.46 0.38 13.94
C PHE A 146 -10.20 1.10 15.08
N ASN A 147 -9.57 1.34 16.21
CA ASN A 147 -10.15 2.13 17.29
C ASN A 147 -10.42 3.58 16.82
N GLN A 148 -9.45 4.21 16.16
CA GLN A 148 -9.63 5.55 15.59
C GLN A 148 -10.78 5.58 14.57
N LEU A 149 -10.85 4.61 13.65
CA LEU A 149 -11.92 4.52 12.66
C LEU A 149 -13.30 4.29 13.25
N SER A 150 -13.37 3.73 14.47
CA SER A 150 -14.61 3.53 15.23
C SER A 150 -14.99 4.71 16.14
N GLY A 151 -14.32 5.87 15.99
CA GLY A 151 -14.64 7.07 16.73
C GLY A 151 -14.00 7.21 18.12
N PHE A 152 -13.03 6.33 18.45
CA PHE A 152 -12.24 6.45 19.67
C PHE A 152 -11.07 7.43 19.52
N VAL A 153 -10.23 7.52 20.54
CA VAL A 153 -9.13 8.48 20.64
C VAL A 153 -8.21 8.45 19.40
N VAL A 154 -7.82 9.63 18.94
CA VAL A 154 -6.89 9.80 17.83
C VAL A 154 -5.48 9.46 18.29
N GLU A 155 -4.91 8.41 17.69
CA GLU A 155 -3.54 7.97 17.91
C GLU A 155 -2.57 8.62 16.92
N THR A 156 -1.41 9.01 17.42
CA THR A 156 -0.35 9.66 16.61
C THR A 156 0.95 8.89 16.58
N ALA A 157 1.14 7.93 17.49
CA ALA A 157 2.35 7.13 17.60
C ALA A 157 2.14 5.70 17.10
N PHE A 158 2.83 5.35 16.01
CA PHE A 158 2.86 4.03 15.40
C PHE A 158 4.29 3.49 15.35
N ASN A 159 4.46 2.17 15.46
CA ASN A 159 5.78 1.51 15.46
C ASN A 159 6.18 0.98 14.08
N ARG A 160 5.20 0.40 13.36
CA ARG A 160 5.40 -0.29 12.09
C ARG A 160 4.66 0.38 10.94
N LEU A 161 3.71 1.25 11.25
CA LEU A 161 2.88 1.93 10.27
C LEU A 161 3.21 3.43 10.18
N LEU A 162 3.11 3.94 8.95
CA LEU A 162 2.84 5.36 8.71
C LEU A 162 1.38 5.47 8.27
N VAL A 163 0.63 6.41 8.85
CA VAL A 163 -0.82 6.53 8.67
C VAL A 163 -1.17 7.96 8.25
N ALA A 164 -1.91 8.12 7.15
CA ALA A 164 -2.47 9.40 6.76
C ALA A 164 -3.80 9.67 7.51
N PRO A 165 -4.08 10.96 7.77
CA PRO A 165 -3.35 12.18 7.41
C PRO A 165 -2.26 12.59 8.42
N ARG A 166 -1.82 11.71 9.30
CA ARG A 166 -0.99 12.06 10.48
C ARG A 166 0.51 11.93 10.26
N THR A 167 0.97 10.75 9.82
CA THR A 167 2.39 10.40 9.89
C THR A 167 3.01 9.98 8.56
N ILE A 168 2.23 9.78 7.48
CA ILE A 168 2.81 9.41 6.17
C ILE A 168 3.67 10.54 5.63
N ARG A 169 3.15 11.78 5.56
CA ARG A 169 3.88 12.93 5.03
C ARG A 169 5.19 13.15 5.80
N SER A 170 5.11 13.38 7.09
CA SER A 170 6.27 13.65 7.93
C SER A 170 7.27 12.48 7.96
N GLY A 171 6.78 11.24 8.05
CA GLY A 171 7.63 10.06 8.11
C GLY A 171 8.38 9.78 6.81
N LEU A 172 7.76 9.99 5.63
CA LEU A 172 8.46 9.84 4.35
C LEU A 172 9.45 10.98 4.11
N LEU A 173 9.08 12.23 4.44
CA LEU A 173 9.99 13.38 4.34
C LEU A 173 11.22 13.23 5.25
N GLU A 174 11.04 12.72 6.47
CA GLU A 174 12.16 12.39 7.36
C GLU A 174 13.15 11.42 6.70
N LYS A 175 12.65 10.40 6.02
CA LYS A 175 13.49 9.41 5.34
C LYS A 175 14.18 9.97 4.11
N ILE A 176 13.54 10.85 3.35
CA ILE A 176 14.17 11.57 2.24
C ILE A 176 15.30 12.47 2.80
N ASN A 177 15.04 13.23 3.87
CA ASN A 177 16.07 14.07 4.52
C ASN A 177 17.27 13.22 4.99
N ARG A 178 17.01 12.04 5.54
CA ARG A 178 18.08 11.10 5.93
C ARG A 178 18.94 10.69 4.73
N GLU A 179 18.36 10.39 3.57
CA GLU A 179 19.14 10.08 2.37
C GLU A 179 19.92 11.31 1.87
N ILE A 180 19.36 12.52 1.95
CA ILE A 180 20.07 13.77 1.65
C ILE A 180 21.29 13.91 2.54
N ASP A 181 21.15 13.71 3.85
CA ASP A 181 22.25 13.79 4.80
C ASP A 181 23.31 12.71 4.55
N HIS A 182 22.89 11.50 4.15
CA HIS A 182 23.82 10.44 3.76
C HIS A 182 24.66 10.86 2.55
N ALA A 183 24.04 11.40 1.50
CA ALA A 183 24.73 11.86 0.30
C ALA A 183 25.70 13.01 0.60
N ARG A 184 25.27 14.03 1.35
CA ARG A 184 26.10 15.17 1.77
C ARG A 184 27.33 14.73 2.59
N ASN A 185 27.23 13.61 3.33
CA ASN A 185 28.34 13.01 4.08
C ASN A 185 29.15 11.97 3.28
N GLY A 186 29.01 11.93 1.95
CA GLY A 186 29.77 11.06 1.06
C GLY A 186 29.38 9.57 1.10
N HIS A 187 28.22 9.25 1.65
CA HIS A 187 27.69 7.88 1.63
C HIS A 187 26.81 7.65 0.39
N GLU A 188 26.78 6.40 -0.06
CA GLU A 188 25.82 6.00 -1.09
C GLU A 188 24.39 6.19 -0.57
N ALA A 189 23.58 6.94 -1.31
CA ALA A 189 22.20 7.26 -0.99
C ALA A 189 21.29 7.05 -2.20
N ALA A 190 20.14 6.43 -1.98
CA ALA A 190 19.20 6.17 -3.06
C ALA A 190 17.74 6.11 -2.55
N ILE A 191 16.85 6.62 -3.38
CA ILE A 191 15.40 6.59 -3.20
C ILE A 191 14.80 5.90 -4.43
N LYS A 192 13.91 4.91 -4.20
CA LYS A 192 13.16 4.28 -5.29
C LYS A 192 11.69 4.22 -4.90
N PHE A 193 10.84 4.88 -5.70
CA PHE A 193 9.40 4.87 -5.47
C PHE A 193 8.67 4.21 -6.65
N LYS A 194 7.76 3.28 -6.33
CA LYS A 194 6.77 2.77 -7.27
C LYS A 194 5.41 3.27 -6.83
N LEU A 195 4.73 4.02 -7.71
CA LEU A 195 3.51 4.78 -7.39
C LEU A 195 2.52 4.76 -8.54
N ASN A 196 1.24 4.99 -8.24
CA ASN A 196 0.29 5.31 -9.30
C ASN A 196 0.39 6.78 -9.71
N SER A 197 0.61 7.69 -8.76
CA SER A 197 0.76 9.14 -9.06
C SER A 197 1.68 9.83 -8.05
N LEU A 198 2.44 10.82 -8.55
CA LEU A 198 3.34 11.68 -7.80
C LEU A 198 3.16 13.13 -8.27
N ILE A 199 2.32 13.90 -7.53
CA ILE A 199 1.98 15.29 -7.88
C ILE A 199 1.94 16.21 -6.64
N ASP A 200 2.29 15.73 -5.45
CA ASP A 200 2.36 16.54 -4.24
C ASP A 200 3.57 17.47 -4.31
N GLU A 201 3.34 18.78 -4.22
CA GLU A 201 4.37 19.82 -4.43
C GLU A 201 5.53 19.72 -3.44
N GLU A 202 5.24 19.39 -2.17
CA GLU A 202 6.28 19.25 -1.15
C GLU A 202 7.20 18.07 -1.46
N PHE A 203 6.64 16.94 -1.87
CA PHE A 203 7.43 15.77 -2.29
C PHE A 203 8.22 16.02 -3.57
N VAL A 204 7.63 16.69 -4.56
CA VAL A 204 8.33 17.06 -5.80
C VAL A 204 9.56 17.93 -5.46
N SER A 205 9.37 19.00 -4.68
CA SER A 205 10.46 19.87 -4.24
C SER A 205 11.53 19.13 -3.44
N LYS A 206 11.12 18.23 -2.56
CA LYS A 206 12.03 17.45 -1.72
C LYS A 206 12.84 16.42 -2.51
N LEU A 207 12.27 15.82 -3.57
CA LEU A 207 13.00 14.93 -4.47
C LEU A 207 14.02 15.67 -5.34
N TYR A 208 13.73 16.92 -5.75
CA TYR A 208 14.72 17.77 -6.40
C TYR A 208 15.87 18.14 -5.45
N GLU A 209 15.57 18.51 -4.19
CA GLU A 209 16.61 18.72 -3.18
C GLU A 209 17.49 17.48 -2.99
N ALA A 210 16.86 16.29 -2.95
CA ALA A 210 17.58 15.03 -2.83
C ALA A 210 18.52 14.79 -4.02
N SER A 211 18.03 15.01 -5.25
CA SER A 211 18.84 14.90 -6.47
C SER A 211 20.02 15.87 -6.45
N SER A 212 19.77 17.15 -6.13
CA SER A 212 20.84 18.17 -6.05
C SER A 212 21.89 17.86 -4.97
N ALA A 213 21.53 17.11 -3.94
CA ALA A 213 22.44 16.61 -2.90
C ALA A 213 23.23 15.36 -3.33
N GLY A 214 22.97 14.79 -4.52
CA GLY A 214 23.64 13.59 -5.03
C GLY A 214 22.93 12.27 -4.73
N VAL A 215 21.69 12.30 -4.22
CA VAL A 215 20.87 11.09 -4.03
C VAL A 215 20.38 10.57 -5.38
N LYS A 216 20.57 9.29 -5.67
CA LYS A 216 19.96 8.62 -6.84
C LYS A 216 18.47 8.41 -6.60
N VAL A 217 17.62 8.93 -7.50
CA VAL A 217 16.17 8.88 -7.39
C VAL A 217 15.57 8.16 -8.59
N ASP A 218 15.03 6.96 -8.35
CA ASP A 218 14.35 6.14 -9.36
C ASP A 218 12.84 6.16 -9.11
N LEU A 219 12.06 6.68 -10.04
CA LEU A 219 10.60 6.81 -9.94
C LEU A 219 9.91 5.94 -10.98
N LEU A 220 9.14 4.96 -10.54
CA LEU A 220 8.26 4.15 -11.38
C LEU A 220 6.82 4.64 -11.16
N VAL A 221 6.30 5.45 -12.08
CA VAL A 221 5.00 6.11 -11.96
C VAL A 221 4.15 5.82 -13.19
N ARG A 222 3.01 5.12 -13.00
CA ARG A 222 2.15 4.74 -14.13
C ARG A 222 1.11 5.80 -14.55
N GLY A 223 0.85 6.79 -13.70
CA GLY A 223 -0.14 7.87 -13.93
C GLY A 223 0.50 9.24 -13.90
N ALA A 224 -0.15 10.20 -13.25
CA ALA A 224 0.35 11.58 -13.21
C ALA A 224 1.67 11.69 -12.43
N CYS A 225 2.67 12.33 -13.05
CA CYS A 225 3.96 12.62 -12.44
C CYS A 225 4.32 14.09 -12.71
N SER A 226 4.58 14.86 -11.65
CA SER A 226 5.00 16.27 -11.74
C SER A 226 6.52 16.45 -11.62
N VAL A 227 7.28 15.36 -11.48
CA VAL A 227 8.74 15.40 -11.46
C VAL A 227 9.27 15.30 -12.89
N ILE A 228 10.08 16.27 -13.32
CA ILE A 228 10.81 16.25 -14.59
C ILE A 228 12.25 15.83 -14.31
N PRO A 229 12.75 14.71 -14.89
CA PRO A 229 14.10 14.20 -14.67
C PRO A 229 15.13 14.94 -15.53
N GLY A 230 16.42 14.77 -15.23
CA GLY A 230 17.52 15.13 -16.11
C GLY A 230 17.82 16.62 -16.28
N ILE A 231 17.26 17.50 -15.44
CA ILE A 231 17.56 18.95 -15.46
C ILE A 231 18.86 19.16 -14.67
N THR A 232 19.88 19.73 -15.35
CA THR A 232 21.20 20.00 -14.75
C THR A 232 21.10 20.84 -13.49
N GLY A 233 21.74 20.38 -12.41
CA GLY A 233 21.76 21.03 -11.10
C GLY A 233 20.49 20.89 -10.27
N ILE A 234 19.42 20.32 -10.83
CA ILE A 234 18.12 20.16 -10.16
C ILE A 234 17.72 18.68 -10.06
N SER A 235 17.59 18.00 -11.19
CA SER A 235 17.07 16.62 -11.26
C SER A 235 17.94 15.69 -12.11
N GLU A 236 19.23 15.98 -12.23
CA GLU A 236 20.18 15.18 -13.01
C GLU A 236 20.35 13.74 -12.47
N ASN A 237 20.07 13.52 -11.17
CA ASN A 237 20.10 12.22 -10.52
C ASN A 237 18.70 11.55 -10.42
N VAL A 238 17.68 12.12 -11.09
CA VAL A 238 16.32 11.56 -11.16
C VAL A 238 16.11 10.84 -12.47
N ARG A 239 15.51 9.64 -12.38
CA ARG A 239 14.98 8.92 -13.55
C ARG A 239 13.50 8.63 -13.30
N VAL A 240 12.69 8.71 -14.36
CA VAL A 240 11.24 8.45 -14.28
C VAL A 240 10.87 7.47 -15.38
N ARG A 241 10.33 6.31 -14.98
CA ARG A 241 9.81 5.27 -15.87
C ARG A 241 8.34 4.98 -15.61
N SER A 242 7.65 4.48 -16.64
CA SER A 242 6.33 3.87 -16.56
C SER A 242 6.35 2.53 -17.29
N VAL A 243 5.76 1.51 -16.68
CA VAL A 243 5.66 0.18 -17.27
C VAL A 243 4.20 -0.15 -17.55
N ILE A 244 3.93 -0.63 -18.76
CA ILE A 244 2.62 -1.12 -19.19
C ILE A 244 2.77 -2.60 -19.51
N GLY A 245 2.24 -3.45 -18.66
CA GLY A 245 2.28 -4.89 -18.80
C GLY A 245 0.89 -5.51 -18.90
N ARG A 246 0.85 -6.84 -18.76
CA ARG A 246 -0.41 -7.61 -18.72
C ARG A 246 -1.31 -7.23 -17.55
N PHE A 247 -0.70 -6.91 -16.40
CA PHE A 247 -1.37 -6.50 -15.18
C PHE A 247 -1.24 -4.99 -14.99
N LEU A 248 -2.25 -4.36 -14.38
CA LEU A 248 -2.15 -2.96 -13.98
C LEU A 248 -1.15 -2.83 -12.82
N GLU A 249 -0.09 -2.08 -13.04
CA GLU A 249 0.92 -1.74 -12.02
C GLU A 249 0.26 -0.88 -10.93
N HIS A 250 -0.18 -1.51 -9.83
CA HIS A 250 -1.03 -0.85 -8.83
C HIS A 250 -0.39 -0.77 -7.45
N SER A 251 0.62 -1.57 -7.16
CA SER A 251 1.32 -1.53 -5.87
C SER A 251 2.05 -0.20 -5.65
N ARG A 252 2.24 0.15 -4.38
CA ARG A 252 3.04 1.29 -3.95
C ARG A 252 4.16 0.78 -3.08
N ILE A 253 5.39 1.19 -3.45
CA ILE A 253 6.62 0.83 -2.76
C ILE A 253 7.42 2.11 -2.54
N TYR A 254 7.90 2.29 -1.32
CA TYR A 254 8.80 3.38 -0.93
C TYR A 254 10.07 2.74 -0.40
N TYR A 255 11.17 2.88 -1.13
CA TYR A 255 12.48 2.34 -0.79
C TYR A 255 13.46 3.48 -0.51
N PHE A 256 14.21 3.35 0.58
CA PHE A 256 15.32 4.20 0.97
C PHE A 256 16.55 3.34 1.27
N ALA A 257 17.71 3.69 0.71
CA ALA A 257 18.92 2.85 0.80
C ALA A 257 19.49 2.74 2.23
N ASN A 258 19.39 3.81 3.01
CA ASN A 258 19.76 3.84 4.43
C ASN A 258 21.11 3.15 4.74
N LYS A 259 22.16 3.54 4.02
CA LYS A 259 23.54 2.98 4.21
C LYS A 259 23.56 1.45 4.11
N LYS A 260 22.96 0.88 3.06
CA LYS A 260 22.86 -0.57 2.81
C LYS A 260 22.00 -1.36 3.83
N ARG A 261 21.16 -0.67 4.60
CA ARG A 261 20.12 -1.26 5.45
C ARG A 261 18.76 -0.77 4.99
N PRO A 262 18.25 -1.25 3.86
CA PRO A 262 17.08 -0.67 3.21
C PRO A 262 15.90 -0.52 4.15
N ASP A 263 15.26 0.65 4.08
CA ASP A 263 14.02 0.94 4.78
C ASP A 263 12.91 0.97 3.73
N ILE A 264 12.00 -0.01 3.77
CA ILE A 264 10.99 -0.22 2.73
C ILE A 264 9.60 -0.15 3.34
N PHE A 265 8.72 0.58 2.67
CA PHE A 265 7.30 0.63 3.00
C PHE A 265 6.46 0.22 1.80
N ILE A 266 5.37 -0.53 2.05
CA ILE A 266 4.33 -0.83 1.08
C ILE A 266 2.97 -0.42 1.63
N GLY A 267 2.01 -0.08 0.78
CA GLY A 267 0.65 0.20 1.24
C GLY A 267 -0.21 0.96 0.23
N SER A 268 -1.15 1.74 0.75
CA SER A 268 -2.27 2.24 -0.06
C SER A 268 -2.09 3.67 -0.60
N ALA A 269 -1.14 4.46 -0.07
CA ALA A 269 -0.98 5.87 -0.40
C ALA A 269 -0.17 6.10 -1.68
N ASP A 270 -0.62 7.04 -2.49
CA ASP A 270 0.19 7.73 -3.51
C ASP A 270 0.65 9.10 -2.98
N LEU A 271 1.62 9.74 -3.61
CA LEU A 271 2.09 11.10 -3.26
C LEU A 271 1.21 12.15 -3.94
N MET A 272 0.03 12.34 -3.38
CA MET A 272 -0.98 13.33 -3.76
C MET A 272 -1.60 13.91 -2.50
N GLU A 273 -1.88 15.22 -2.46
CA GLU A 273 -2.53 15.91 -1.34
C GLU A 273 -3.74 15.13 -0.81
N ARG A 274 -4.64 14.70 -1.70
CA ARG A 274 -5.84 13.94 -1.30
C ARG A 274 -5.54 12.63 -0.57
N ASN A 275 -4.43 11.94 -0.89
CA ASN A 275 -4.03 10.71 -0.22
C ASN A 275 -3.39 11.01 1.14
N LEU A 276 -2.58 12.05 1.20
CA LEU A 276 -1.78 12.39 2.37
C LEU A 276 -2.59 13.13 3.44
N ASP A 277 -3.58 13.96 3.03
CA ASP A 277 -4.23 14.90 3.92
C ASP A 277 -5.75 14.70 4.06
N ARG A 278 -6.40 13.99 3.11
CA ARG A 278 -7.87 13.85 3.05
C ARG A 278 -8.35 12.40 3.06
N ARG A 279 -7.45 11.44 3.32
CA ARG A 279 -7.76 10.02 3.40
C ARG A 279 -7.13 9.36 4.61
N VAL A 280 -7.72 8.24 5.01
CA VAL A 280 -7.03 7.29 5.88
C VAL A 280 -6.32 6.29 4.98
N GLU A 281 -4.99 6.36 4.98
CA GLU A 281 -4.08 5.48 4.24
C GLU A 281 -3.12 4.81 5.24
N ALA A 282 -2.55 3.67 4.86
CA ALA A 282 -1.55 2.99 5.67
C ALA A 282 -0.38 2.53 4.81
N LEU A 283 0.83 2.77 5.29
CA LEU A 283 2.07 2.21 4.78
C LEU A 283 2.71 1.36 5.87
N VAL A 284 3.04 0.11 5.58
CA VAL A 284 3.69 -0.81 6.51
C VAL A 284 5.18 -0.93 6.20
N ASN A 285 6.01 -0.81 7.23
CA ASN A 285 7.45 -1.03 7.13
C ASN A 285 7.76 -2.53 7.05
N ILE A 286 8.51 -2.95 6.04
CA ILE A 286 8.97 -4.32 5.85
C ILE A 286 10.24 -4.54 6.66
N LYS A 287 10.26 -5.56 7.52
CA LYS A 287 11.37 -5.88 8.44
C LYS A 287 12.13 -7.15 8.08
N ASP A 288 11.44 -8.11 7.48
CA ASP A 288 12.04 -9.39 7.13
C ASP A 288 12.99 -9.24 5.94
N ASN A 289 14.23 -9.71 6.10
CA ASN A 289 15.26 -9.57 5.08
C ASN A 289 14.92 -10.32 3.77
N SER A 290 14.22 -11.44 3.84
CA SER A 290 13.81 -12.18 2.64
C SER A 290 12.80 -11.38 1.83
N HIS A 291 11.84 -10.73 2.50
CA HIS A 291 10.87 -9.84 1.86
C HIS A 291 11.51 -8.54 1.34
N ILE A 292 12.50 -7.99 2.07
CA ILE A 292 13.29 -6.85 1.60
C ILE A 292 13.98 -7.20 0.29
N ASN A 293 14.69 -8.35 0.23
CA ASN A 293 15.40 -8.79 -0.97
C ASN A 293 14.44 -9.02 -2.14
N GLU A 294 13.29 -9.68 -1.91
CA GLU A 294 12.26 -9.89 -2.93
C GLU A 294 11.77 -8.57 -3.56
N ILE A 295 11.55 -7.52 -2.73
CA ILE A 295 11.14 -6.19 -3.22
C ILE A 295 12.29 -5.48 -3.96
N VAL A 296 13.52 -5.60 -3.45
CA VAL A 296 14.71 -5.01 -4.10
C VAL A 296 14.93 -5.64 -5.46
N ASP A 297 14.86 -6.97 -5.57
CA ASP A 297 15.00 -7.69 -6.84
C ASP A 297 13.91 -7.27 -7.84
N LEU A 298 12.65 -7.15 -7.39
CA LEU A 298 11.56 -6.65 -8.23
C LEU A 298 11.83 -5.22 -8.69
N LEU A 299 12.27 -4.32 -7.80
CA LEU A 299 12.59 -2.96 -8.19
C LEU A 299 13.74 -2.92 -9.21
N HIS A 300 14.71 -3.83 -9.14
CA HIS A 300 15.77 -3.96 -10.15
C HIS A 300 15.22 -4.44 -11.50
N GLU A 301 14.28 -5.41 -11.49
CA GLU A 301 13.64 -5.90 -12.73
C GLU A 301 12.97 -4.76 -13.53
N TYR A 302 12.33 -3.81 -12.87
CA TYR A 302 11.71 -2.65 -13.56
C TYR A 302 12.72 -1.70 -14.21
N TRP A 303 14.00 -1.80 -13.88
CA TRP A 303 15.07 -0.97 -14.45
C TRP A 303 15.94 -1.70 -15.46
N ARG A 304 15.58 -2.92 -15.84
CA ARG A 304 16.24 -3.65 -16.93
C ARG A 304 15.95 -2.97 -18.26
N GLU A 305 16.89 -3.11 -19.20
CA GLU A 305 16.75 -2.56 -20.56
C GLU A 305 15.98 -3.49 -21.52
N ASP A 306 15.82 -4.77 -21.14
CA ASP A 306 15.15 -5.80 -21.94
C ASP A 306 13.64 -5.93 -21.67
N ILE A 307 13.04 -5.00 -20.91
CA ILE A 307 11.60 -4.91 -20.72
C ILE A 307 11.00 -3.77 -21.52
N HIS A 308 9.70 -3.82 -21.81
CA HIS A 308 8.97 -2.72 -22.43
C HIS A 308 8.63 -1.66 -21.38
N PHE A 309 9.09 -0.44 -21.59
CA PHE A 309 8.82 0.69 -20.70
C PHE A 309 8.76 2.02 -21.44
N PHE A 310 8.22 3.02 -20.77
CA PHE A 310 8.27 4.42 -21.17
C PHE A 310 9.20 5.17 -20.22
N GLU A 311 10.08 6.00 -20.75
CA GLU A 311 10.98 6.84 -19.95
C GLU A 311 10.72 8.31 -20.24
N MET A 312 10.67 9.13 -19.19
CA MET A 312 10.47 10.58 -19.32
C MET A 312 11.81 11.27 -19.55
N ASN A 313 11.88 12.18 -20.50
CA ASN A 313 13.06 13.01 -20.75
C ASN A 313 13.01 14.33 -19.95
N ASN A 314 14.04 15.15 -20.10
CA ASN A 314 14.18 16.46 -19.44
C ASN A 314 13.23 17.57 -19.95
N GLU A 315 12.43 17.28 -20.97
CA GLU A 315 11.35 18.14 -21.47
C GLU A 315 9.98 17.71 -20.91
N GLY A 316 9.92 16.62 -20.10
CA GLY A 316 8.69 16.04 -19.59
C GLY A 316 7.94 15.18 -20.61
N SER A 317 8.56 14.87 -21.75
CA SER A 317 8.01 14.00 -22.79
C SER A 317 8.33 12.53 -22.52
N TRP A 318 7.36 11.66 -22.83
CA TRP A 318 7.53 10.21 -22.67
C TRP A 318 8.01 9.57 -23.98
N HIS A 319 9.06 8.77 -23.89
CA HIS A 319 9.59 7.98 -24.99
C HIS A 319 9.38 6.49 -24.71
N GLU A 320 8.79 5.78 -25.66
CA GLU A 320 8.62 4.35 -25.62
C GLU A 320 9.92 3.65 -25.99
N LEU A 321 10.41 2.77 -25.13
CA LEU A 321 11.58 1.93 -25.36
C LEU A 321 11.13 0.46 -25.36
N ARG A 322 11.32 -0.20 -26.49
CA ARG A 322 11.04 -1.62 -26.71
C ARG A 322 12.32 -2.33 -27.06
N ASP A 323 12.56 -3.49 -26.49
CA ASP A 323 13.55 -4.41 -27.05
C ASP A 323 13.00 -4.94 -28.40
N ASN A 324 13.72 -4.67 -29.49
CA ASN A 324 13.37 -5.14 -30.83
C ASN A 324 13.37 -6.69 -30.94
N GLN A 325 13.81 -7.42 -29.92
CA GLN A 325 13.84 -8.88 -29.89
C GLN A 325 12.55 -9.52 -29.33
N ILE A 326 11.74 -8.78 -28.53
CA ILE A 326 10.51 -9.32 -27.92
C ILE A 326 9.37 -9.48 -28.95
N GLY A 327 9.39 -8.70 -30.04
CA GLY A 327 8.34 -8.71 -31.07
C GLY A 327 8.29 -9.98 -31.97
N ARG A 328 9.20 -10.94 -31.82
CA ARG A 328 9.26 -12.13 -32.69
C ARG A 328 8.78 -13.44 -32.05
N ALA A 329 8.41 -13.46 -30.77
CA ALA A 329 8.13 -14.70 -30.06
C ALA A 329 6.65 -14.97 -29.75
N HIS A 330 5.72 -14.07 -30.06
CA HIS A 330 4.28 -14.27 -29.83
C HIS A 330 3.44 -13.71 -30.98
N VAL A 331 3.48 -14.37 -32.10
CA VAL A 331 2.40 -14.39 -33.11
C VAL A 331 1.86 -15.82 -33.17
#